data_ba958e2cc30d13d49d0d99209f85859a
#
_entry.id   ba958e2cc30d13d49d0d99209f85859a
#
_cell.length_a   1.000
_cell.length_b   1.000
_cell.length_c   1.000
_cell.angle_alpha   90.00
_cell.angle_beta   90.00
_cell.angle_gamma   90.00
#
_symmetry.space_group_name_H-M   'P 1'
#
loop_
_entity.id
_entity.type
_entity.pdbx_description
1 polymer ?
#
loop_
_entity_poly.entity_id
_entity_poly.type
_entity_poly.pdbx_seq_one_letter_code
_entity_poly.pdbx_strand_id
1 'polypeptide(L)'
;MSGFKLGKMTFGSLFKKPETVLYPVVKPEPPAGLKGHVEVDESTCILCSLCVKRCPCGAIEVDKKARTWAIDHFRCVQCGSCTYECPKGSLTMLPTYETVSRQKRVHTFTIPEQPKAAAKREDASE
;
A
#
# COMPACT_ATOMS: atom_id res chain seq x y z
N MET A 1 38.75 -19.64 -27.05
CA MET A 1 39.18 -20.23 -25.74
C MET A 1 38.43 -19.66 -24.53
N SER A 2 37.13 -19.36 -24.63
CA SER A 2 36.32 -18.76 -23.56
C SER A 2 35.59 -19.77 -22.66
N GLY A 3 35.41 -21.00 -23.07
CA GLY A 3 34.62 -22.00 -22.33
C GLY A 3 35.20 -22.42 -20.98
N PHE A 4 36.50 -22.34 -20.81
CA PHE A 4 37.16 -22.70 -19.54
C PHE A 4 36.93 -21.68 -18.41
N LYS A 5 36.71 -20.41 -18.75
CA LYS A 5 36.40 -19.36 -17.74
C LYS A 5 35.02 -19.56 -17.10
N LEU A 6 34.03 -19.93 -17.91
CA LEU A 6 32.67 -20.20 -17.43
C LEU A 6 32.63 -21.40 -16.51
N GLY A 7 33.31 -22.51 -16.88
CA GLY A 7 33.41 -23.72 -16.07
C GLY A 7 34.04 -23.45 -14.70
N LYS A 8 35.14 -22.69 -14.67
CA LYS A 8 35.81 -22.29 -13.41
C LYS A 8 34.91 -21.39 -12.52
N MET A 9 34.15 -20.49 -13.15
CA MET A 9 33.24 -19.60 -12.45
C MET A 9 32.06 -20.38 -11.85
N THR A 10 31.48 -21.31 -12.62
CA THR A 10 30.36 -22.17 -12.18
C THR A 10 30.80 -23.11 -11.06
N PHE A 11 31.95 -23.74 -11.21
CA PHE A 11 32.52 -24.62 -10.19
C PHE A 11 32.90 -23.85 -8.91
N GLY A 12 33.43 -22.64 -9.06
CA GLY A 12 33.75 -21.78 -7.93
C GLY A 12 32.52 -21.30 -7.15
N SER A 13 31.38 -21.13 -7.82
CA SER A 13 30.12 -20.71 -7.15
C SER A 13 29.47 -21.84 -6.34
N LEU A 14 29.81 -23.09 -6.59
CA LEU A 14 29.32 -24.23 -5.80
C LEU A 14 29.78 -24.19 -4.34
N PHE A 15 30.95 -23.62 -4.08
CA PHE A 15 31.54 -23.52 -2.74
C PHE A 15 31.40 -22.10 -2.12
N LYS A 16 30.79 -21.17 -2.84
CA LYS A 16 30.55 -19.82 -2.32
C LYS A 16 29.24 -19.77 -1.55
N LYS A 17 29.19 -18.86 -0.56
CA LYS A 17 27.96 -18.51 0.10
C LYS A 17 26.97 -17.95 -0.93
N PRO A 18 25.68 -18.32 -0.88
CA PRO A 18 24.68 -17.83 -1.82
C PRO A 18 24.61 -16.29 -1.77
N GLU A 19 24.52 -15.66 -2.94
CA GLU A 19 24.38 -14.20 -3.08
C GLU A 19 22.94 -13.73 -2.77
N THR A 20 21.99 -14.66 -2.73
CA THR A 20 20.59 -14.38 -2.46
C THR A 20 20.27 -14.45 -0.97
N VAL A 21 19.35 -13.60 -0.54
CA VAL A 21 18.85 -13.59 0.85
C VAL A 21 17.85 -14.72 1.05
N LEU A 22 17.88 -15.37 2.20
CA LEU A 22 16.93 -16.43 2.57
C LEU A 22 15.57 -15.82 2.96
N TYR A 23 14.88 -15.25 1.99
CA TYR A 23 13.51 -14.79 2.18
C TYR A 23 12.55 -16.00 2.28
N PRO A 24 11.56 -16.03 3.19
CA PRO A 24 11.11 -14.98 4.11
C PRO A 24 11.76 -14.97 5.51
N VAL A 25 12.74 -15.87 5.77
CA VAL A 25 13.40 -16.00 7.08
C VAL A 25 14.19 -14.75 7.42
N VAL A 26 14.97 -14.25 6.45
CA VAL A 26 15.69 -12.99 6.55
C VAL A 26 15.00 -11.99 5.62
N LYS A 27 14.33 -10.99 6.21
CA LYS A 27 13.74 -9.89 5.45
C LYS A 27 14.72 -8.73 5.39
N PRO A 28 15.13 -8.30 4.19
CA PRO A 28 15.93 -7.08 4.05
C PRO A 28 15.09 -5.87 4.47
N GLU A 29 15.75 -4.83 4.93
CA GLU A 29 15.10 -3.55 5.22
C GLU A 29 14.47 -2.99 3.92
N PRO A 30 13.18 -2.60 3.95
CA PRO A 30 12.52 -2.10 2.75
C PRO A 30 13.16 -0.77 2.31
N PRO A 31 13.44 -0.60 1.01
CA PRO A 31 13.97 0.65 0.51
C PRO A 31 12.97 1.80 0.69
N ALA A 32 13.49 3.01 0.84
CA ALA A 32 12.66 4.20 0.96
C ALA A 32 11.72 4.35 -0.27
N GLY A 33 10.44 4.59 -0.01
CA GLY A 33 9.43 4.72 -1.06
C GLY A 33 8.88 3.40 -1.61
N LEU A 34 9.19 2.26 -0.98
CA LEU A 34 8.55 0.99 -1.32
C LEU A 34 7.02 1.11 -1.15
N LYS A 35 6.29 0.73 -2.20
CA LYS A 35 4.82 0.71 -2.19
C LYS A 35 4.35 -0.70 -1.83
N GLY A 36 3.78 -0.85 -0.65
CA GLY A 36 3.23 -2.12 -0.17
C GLY A 36 1.72 -2.13 -0.23
N HIS A 37 1.03 -1.80 0.86
CA HIS A 37 -0.43 -1.73 0.87
C HIS A 37 -0.93 -0.39 1.43
N VAL A 38 -2.18 -0.08 1.11
CA VAL A 38 -2.84 1.14 1.60
C VAL A 38 -3.59 0.82 2.87
N GLU A 39 -3.36 1.62 3.90
CA GLU A 39 -4.07 1.57 5.17
C GLU A 39 -4.85 2.87 5.40
N VAL A 40 -6.00 2.76 6.08
CA VAL A 40 -6.84 3.88 6.43
C VAL A 40 -6.76 4.15 7.93
N ASP A 41 -6.57 5.42 8.28
CA ASP A 41 -6.77 5.89 9.65
C ASP A 41 -8.25 6.24 9.85
N GLU A 42 -8.92 5.41 10.64
CA GLU A 42 -10.34 5.52 10.93
C GLU A 42 -10.67 6.82 11.68
N SER A 43 -9.72 7.35 12.45
CA SER A 43 -9.92 8.54 13.28
C SER A 43 -9.99 9.82 12.46
N THR A 44 -9.31 9.90 11.32
CA THR A 44 -9.20 11.09 10.49
C THR A 44 -10.05 11.04 9.21
N CYS A 45 -10.55 9.84 8.84
CA CYS A 45 -11.32 9.64 7.62
C CYS A 45 -12.73 10.28 7.72
N ILE A 46 -13.08 11.12 6.75
CA ILE A 46 -14.37 11.81 6.65
C ILE A 46 -15.34 11.22 5.63
N LEU A 47 -15.01 10.06 5.05
CA LEU A 47 -15.83 9.38 4.03
C LEU A 47 -16.21 10.27 2.83
N CYS A 48 -15.29 11.14 2.37
CA CYS A 48 -15.55 12.07 1.26
C CYS A 48 -15.66 11.40 -0.12
N SER A 49 -15.25 10.14 -0.24
CA SER A 49 -15.27 9.32 -1.48
C SER A 49 -14.33 9.82 -2.59
N LEU A 50 -13.40 10.72 -2.34
CA LEU A 50 -12.40 11.14 -3.34
C LEU A 50 -11.47 9.98 -3.71
N CYS A 51 -11.06 9.17 -2.74
CA CYS A 51 -10.23 7.99 -2.96
C CYS A 51 -10.89 6.97 -3.93
N VAL A 52 -12.22 6.82 -3.87
CA VAL A 52 -12.97 5.96 -4.82
C VAL A 52 -12.88 6.51 -6.23
N LYS A 53 -13.11 7.83 -6.41
CA LYS A 53 -13.07 8.48 -7.73
C LYS A 53 -11.69 8.46 -8.36
N ARG A 54 -10.63 8.49 -7.56
CA ARG A 54 -9.23 8.52 -8.02
C ARG A 54 -8.62 7.14 -8.17
N CYS A 55 -9.30 6.09 -7.73
CA CYS A 55 -8.80 4.73 -7.86
C CYS A 55 -8.96 4.22 -9.30
N PRO A 56 -7.86 3.96 -10.04
CA PRO A 56 -7.95 3.54 -11.45
C PRO A 56 -8.51 2.12 -11.61
N CYS A 57 -8.38 1.28 -10.59
CA CYS A 57 -8.83 -0.11 -10.63
C CYS A 57 -10.12 -0.37 -9.84
N GLY A 58 -10.73 0.68 -9.24
CA GLY A 58 -11.95 0.54 -8.46
C GLY A 58 -11.79 -0.42 -7.26
N ALA A 59 -10.64 -0.38 -6.60
CA ALA A 59 -10.34 -1.25 -5.47
C ALA A 59 -10.91 -0.75 -4.14
N ILE A 60 -11.42 0.48 -4.09
CA ILE A 60 -11.91 1.14 -2.87
C ILE A 60 -13.40 1.36 -2.99
N GLU A 61 -14.12 1.02 -1.94
CA GLU A 61 -15.55 1.26 -1.80
C GLU A 61 -15.82 2.06 -0.52
N VAL A 62 -16.76 3.00 -0.60
CA VAL A 62 -17.13 3.86 0.53
C VAL A 62 -18.65 3.92 0.62
N ASP A 63 -19.21 3.42 1.71
CA ASP A 63 -20.61 3.58 2.05
C ASP A 63 -20.76 4.62 3.18
N LYS A 64 -21.35 5.77 2.82
CA LYS A 64 -21.60 6.85 3.76
C LYS A 64 -22.72 6.55 4.75
N LYS A 65 -23.70 5.71 4.34
CA LYS A 65 -24.84 5.36 5.20
C LYS A 65 -24.41 4.34 6.25
N ALA A 66 -23.70 3.31 5.82
CA ALA A 66 -23.14 2.30 6.71
C ALA A 66 -21.87 2.79 7.43
N ARG A 67 -21.32 3.97 7.05
CA ARG A 67 -20.07 4.53 7.55
C ARG A 67 -18.89 3.57 7.41
N THR A 68 -18.83 2.87 6.29
CA THR A 68 -17.77 1.90 6.00
C THR A 68 -16.86 2.38 4.88
N TRP A 69 -15.59 2.07 5.03
CA TRP A 69 -14.56 2.19 4.03
C TRP A 69 -13.98 0.80 3.79
N ALA A 70 -13.93 0.37 2.56
CA ALA A 70 -13.45 -0.97 2.20
C ALA A 70 -12.44 -0.91 1.08
N ILE A 71 -11.45 -1.83 1.12
CA ILE A 71 -10.45 -1.98 0.08
C ILE A 71 -10.24 -3.45 -0.27
N ASP A 72 -10.20 -3.74 -1.58
CA ASP A 72 -9.75 -5.01 -2.13
C ASP A 72 -8.28 -4.91 -2.51
N HIS A 73 -7.38 -5.42 -1.67
CA HIS A 73 -5.94 -5.41 -1.93
C HIS A 73 -5.53 -6.23 -3.15
N PHE A 74 -6.34 -7.21 -3.56
CA PHE A 74 -6.07 -8.01 -4.77
C PHE A 74 -6.41 -7.28 -6.07
N ARG A 75 -7.23 -6.23 -6.00
CA ARG A 75 -7.50 -5.32 -7.12
C ARG A 75 -6.58 -4.09 -7.11
N CYS A 76 -6.00 -3.77 -5.96
CA CYS A 76 -5.19 -2.59 -5.79
C CYS A 76 -3.85 -2.71 -6.54
N VAL A 77 -3.58 -1.79 -7.47
CA VAL A 77 -2.31 -1.70 -8.20
C VAL A 77 -1.24 -0.89 -7.48
N GLN A 78 -1.45 -0.53 -6.22
CA GLN A 78 -0.49 0.17 -5.36
C GLN A 78 0.06 1.48 -5.96
N CYS A 79 -0.74 2.17 -6.77
CA CYS A 79 -0.32 3.40 -7.44
C CYS A 79 -0.12 4.58 -6.47
N GLY A 80 -0.83 4.60 -5.33
CA GLY A 80 -0.78 5.66 -4.33
C GLY A 80 -1.65 6.88 -4.64
N SER A 81 -2.42 6.91 -5.74
CA SER A 81 -3.27 8.07 -6.08
C SER A 81 -4.25 8.44 -4.97
N CYS A 82 -4.81 7.44 -4.28
CA CYS A 82 -5.75 7.67 -3.19
C CYS A 82 -5.10 8.35 -1.97
N THR A 83 -3.82 8.08 -1.69
CA THR A 83 -3.09 8.69 -0.57
C THR A 83 -2.75 10.15 -0.87
N TYR A 84 -2.37 10.47 -2.10
CA TYR A 84 -2.07 11.84 -2.51
C TYR A 84 -3.32 12.74 -2.56
N GLU A 85 -4.46 12.19 -2.95
CA GLU A 85 -5.70 12.94 -3.11
C GLU A 85 -6.53 13.03 -1.83
N CYS A 86 -6.08 12.41 -0.75
CA CYS A 86 -6.81 12.45 0.52
C CYS A 86 -6.64 13.81 1.21
N PRO A 87 -7.69 14.64 1.35
CA PRO A 87 -7.57 15.99 1.92
C PRO A 87 -7.29 15.98 3.43
N LYS A 88 -7.52 14.82 4.08
CA LYS A 88 -7.26 14.64 5.51
C LYS A 88 -6.00 13.84 5.79
N GLY A 89 -5.33 13.33 4.75
CA GLY A 89 -4.17 12.46 4.92
C GLY A 89 -4.49 11.14 5.64
N SER A 90 -5.77 10.72 5.62
CA SER A 90 -6.22 9.51 6.32
C SER A 90 -5.72 8.21 5.69
N LEU A 91 -5.14 8.27 4.50
CA LEU A 91 -4.66 7.10 3.76
C LEU A 91 -3.15 7.13 3.70
N THR A 92 -2.52 6.06 4.16
CA THR A 92 -1.06 5.90 4.13
C THR A 92 -0.67 4.69 3.30
N MET A 93 0.50 4.78 2.66
CA MET A 93 1.09 3.65 1.93
C MET A 93 2.16 3.02 2.81
N LEU A 94 1.90 1.83 3.32
CA LEU A 94 2.87 1.09 4.11
C LEU A 94 3.85 0.31 3.23
N PRO A 95 5.11 0.13 3.63
CA PRO A 95 6.12 -0.60 2.86
C PRO A 95 5.99 -2.13 2.98
N THR A 96 4.97 -2.62 3.65
CA THR A 96 4.71 -4.04 3.84
C THR A 96 3.64 -4.54 2.88
N TYR A 97 3.80 -5.75 2.36
CA TYR A 97 2.78 -6.38 1.53
C TYR A 97 1.77 -7.13 2.38
N GLU A 98 0.54 -7.22 1.87
CA GLU A 98 -0.50 -8.08 2.44
C GLU A 98 -0.08 -9.55 2.43
N THR A 99 -0.61 -10.28 3.40
CA THR A 99 -0.35 -11.71 3.53
C THR A 99 -0.93 -12.47 2.34
N VAL A 100 -0.14 -13.38 1.78
CA VAL A 100 -0.57 -14.25 0.69
C VAL A 100 -1.80 -15.06 1.12
N SER A 101 -2.86 -15.03 0.32
CA SER A 101 -4.11 -15.75 0.57
C SER A 101 -4.60 -16.44 -0.70
N ARG A 102 -5.24 -17.58 -0.53
CA ARG A 102 -5.93 -18.30 -1.63
C ARG A 102 -7.31 -17.72 -1.93
N GLN A 103 -7.87 -16.96 -1.01
CA GLN A 103 -9.18 -16.35 -1.14
C GLN A 103 -9.04 -14.83 -1.19
N LYS A 104 -9.79 -14.19 -2.07
CA LYS A 104 -9.88 -12.73 -2.12
C LYS A 104 -10.48 -12.22 -0.81
N ARG A 105 -9.85 -11.23 -0.22
CA ARG A 105 -10.32 -10.57 0.99
C ARG A 105 -10.54 -9.10 0.70
N VAL A 106 -11.70 -8.62 1.09
CA VAL A 106 -12.00 -7.19 1.16
C VAL A 106 -11.88 -6.78 2.62
N HIS A 107 -11.01 -5.84 2.89
CA HIS A 107 -10.84 -5.29 4.24
C HIS A 107 -11.82 -4.14 4.41
N THR A 108 -12.72 -4.28 5.37
CA THR A 108 -13.75 -3.28 5.67
C THR A 108 -13.50 -2.67 7.04
N PHE A 109 -13.46 -1.35 7.09
CA PHE A 109 -13.25 -0.56 8.29
C PHE A 109 -14.50 0.28 8.56
N THR A 110 -14.90 0.35 9.82
CA THR A 110 -16.02 1.19 10.23
C THR A 110 -15.49 2.51 10.75
N ILE A 111 -15.86 3.59 10.10
CA ILE A 111 -15.38 4.93 10.45
C ILE A 111 -16.28 5.54 11.51
N PRO A 112 -15.76 5.86 12.71
CA PRO A 112 -16.54 6.45 13.80
C PRO A 112 -17.11 7.81 13.40
N GLU A 113 -18.17 8.23 14.04
CA GLU A 113 -18.76 9.54 13.81
C GLU A 113 -17.84 10.62 14.37
N GLN A 114 -17.26 11.41 13.46
CA GLN A 114 -16.44 12.54 13.88
C GLN A 114 -17.33 13.73 14.21
N PRO A 115 -17.10 14.44 15.32
CA PRO A 115 -17.75 15.71 15.56
C PRO A 115 -17.42 16.64 14.39
N LYS A 116 -18.43 17.27 13.80
CA LYS A 116 -18.28 18.20 12.69
C LYS A 116 -17.35 19.33 13.11
N ALA A 117 -16.06 19.20 12.84
CA ALA A 117 -15.13 20.30 12.94
C ALA A 117 -15.54 21.33 11.89
N ALA A 118 -15.92 22.52 12.37
CA ALA A 118 -16.31 23.66 11.55
C ALA A 118 -15.25 23.92 10.49
N ALA A 119 -15.70 23.99 9.24
CA ALA A 119 -14.89 24.39 8.12
C ALA A 119 -14.37 25.82 8.34
N LYS A 120 -13.13 25.97 8.80
CA LYS A 120 -12.41 27.23 8.63
C LYS A 120 -11.97 27.28 7.15
N ARG A 121 -12.75 28.00 6.39
CA ARG A 121 -12.28 28.63 5.16
C ARG A 121 -11.38 29.76 5.62
N GLU A 122 -10.08 29.59 5.49
CA GLU A 122 -9.16 30.72 5.45
C GLU A 122 -9.04 31.14 3.99
N ASP A 123 -9.83 32.16 3.67
CA ASP A 123 -9.62 32.99 2.50
C ASP A 123 -8.25 33.64 2.68
N ALA A 124 -7.27 33.24 1.89
CA ALA A 124 -6.06 34.01 1.68
C ALA A 124 -6.30 34.91 0.47
N SER A 125 -6.83 36.10 0.74
CA SER A 125 -6.68 37.27 -0.09
C SER A 125 -5.47 38.05 0.42
N GLU A 126 -4.41 38.14 -0.34
CA GLU A 126 -3.61 39.30 -0.76
C GLU A 126 -2.33 38.82 -1.40
#